data_a165f03c46ead50ea931c28f375ab6ae
#
_entry.id   a165f03c46ead50ea931c28f375ab6ae
#
_cell.length_a   1.000
_cell.length_b   1.000
_cell.length_c   1.000
_cell.angle_alpha   90.00
_cell.angle_beta   90.00
_cell.angle_gamma   90.00
#
_symmetry.space_group_name_H-M   'P 1'
#
loop_
_entity.id
_entity.type
_entity.pdbx_description
1 polymer ?
#
loop_
_entity_poly.entity_id
_entity_poly.type
_entity_poly.pdbx_seq_one_letter_code
_entity_poly.pdbx_strand_id
1 'polypeptide(L)'
;YGIGLAKAGNFDSKEQMPYPPDSWLIAVWVETGIVGLILYLAIHGTLFAWCSWLLMFKVRNKNLRGLAAAWLCMNAGLFIAAYVNDVMQYPNQLTVYTGFALCLAAPYIDKHIGEEPEENEDPEESEKQEPHLIKEPNE
;
A
#
# COMPACT_ATOMS: atom_id res chain seq x y z
N TYR A 1 10.32 -30.31 0.18
CA TYR A 1 10.94 -29.59 -0.95
C TYR A 1 9.82 -29.19 -1.90
N GLY A 2 9.91 -27.97 -2.52
CA GLY A 2 8.97 -27.52 -3.55
C GLY A 2 9.38 -28.01 -4.95
N ILE A 3 8.46 -27.88 -5.91
CA ILE A 3 8.70 -28.30 -7.32
C ILE A 3 9.55 -27.31 -8.12
N GLY A 4 9.89 -26.15 -7.56
CA GLY A 4 10.65 -25.06 -8.19
C GLY A 4 9.80 -23.86 -8.55
N LEU A 5 10.46 -22.67 -8.58
CA LEU A 5 9.81 -21.39 -8.82
C LEU A 5 9.11 -21.33 -10.18
N ALA A 6 7.95 -20.67 -10.20
CA ALA A 6 7.11 -20.44 -11.38
C ALA A 6 6.62 -21.71 -12.08
N LYS A 7 6.66 -22.87 -11.43
CA LYS A 7 6.20 -24.13 -12.02
C LYS A 7 4.74 -24.47 -11.70
N ALA A 8 4.18 -23.89 -10.64
CA ALA A 8 2.82 -24.22 -10.23
C ALA A 8 1.74 -23.80 -11.26
N GLY A 9 1.98 -22.74 -12.01
CA GLY A 9 1.07 -22.25 -13.06
C GLY A 9 1.55 -22.49 -14.50
N ASN A 10 2.68 -23.16 -14.73
CA ASN A 10 3.29 -23.26 -16.04
C ASN A 10 2.88 -24.55 -16.79
N PHE A 11 2.65 -24.44 -18.10
CA PHE A 11 2.25 -25.57 -18.93
C PHE A 11 3.26 -26.73 -18.94
N ASP A 12 4.55 -26.44 -18.71
CA ASP A 12 5.61 -27.47 -18.65
C ASP A 12 5.55 -28.35 -17.39
N SER A 13 4.77 -27.96 -16.40
CA SER A 13 4.61 -28.73 -15.14
C SER A 13 3.39 -29.64 -15.11
N LYS A 14 2.70 -29.84 -16.22
CA LYS A 14 1.49 -30.68 -16.31
C LYS A 14 1.67 -32.11 -15.79
N GLU A 15 2.86 -32.66 -15.85
CA GLU A 15 3.16 -34.00 -15.30
C GLU A 15 3.22 -33.96 -13.77
N GLN A 16 3.64 -32.85 -13.17
CA GLN A 16 3.77 -32.70 -11.73
C GLN A 16 2.53 -32.11 -11.08
N MET A 17 1.82 -31.23 -11.82
CA MET A 17 0.63 -30.54 -11.35
C MET A 17 -0.33 -30.31 -12.52
N PRO A 18 -1.27 -31.24 -12.78
CA PRO A 18 -2.19 -31.16 -13.93
C PRO A 18 -3.17 -29.99 -13.83
N TYR A 19 -3.40 -29.45 -12.63
CA TYR A 19 -4.26 -28.30 -12.38
C TYR A 19 -3.48 -27.23 -11.60
N PRO A 20 -3.38 -26.00 -12.11
CA PRO A 20 -2.77 -24.91 -11.36
C PRO A 20 -3.58 -24.62 -10.09
N PRO A 21 -2.93 -24.27 -8.96
CA PRO A 21 -3.64 -23.92 -7.76
C PRO A 21 -4.34 -22.56 -7.93
N ASP A 22 -5.61 -22.49 -7.54
CA ASP A 22 -6.38 -21.24 -7.57
C ASP A 22 -5.94 -20.25 -6.48
N SER A 23 -5.18 -20.72 -5.49
CA SER A 23 -4.69 -19.90 -4.37
C SER A 23 -3.21 -19.61 -4.51
N TRP A 24 -2.84 -18.31 -4.43
CA TRP A 24 -1.45 -17.88 -4.44
C TRP A 24 -0.61 -18.51 -3.32
N LEU A 25 -1.15 -18.63 -2.11
CA LEU A 25 -0.42 -19.24 -0.99
C LEU A 25 -0.14 -20.73 -1.22
N ILE A 26 -1.07 -21.45 -1.87
CA ILE A 26 -0.84 -22.83 -2.26
C ILE A 26 0.23 -22.89 -3.35
N ALA A 27 0.21 -21.97 -4.32
CA ALA A 27 1.25 -21.89 -5.34
C ALA A 27 2.64 -21.67 -4.72
N VAL A 28 2.78 -20.75 -3.80
CA VAL A 28 4.04 -20.50 -3.05
C VAL A 28 4.47 -21.75 -2.29
N TRP A 29 3.55 -22.43 -1.61
CA TRP A 29 3.86 -23.68 -0.90
C TRP A 29 4.35 -24.77 -1.85
N VAL A 30 3.66 -24.99 -2.95
CA VAL A 30 4.01 -26.02 -3.93
C VAL A 30 5.37 -25.73 -4.57
N GLU A 31 5.65 -24.47 -4.91
CA GLU A 31 6.89 -24.06 -5.57
C GLU A 31 8.11 -24.09 -4.65
N THR A 32 7.97 -23.55 -3.43
CA THR A 32 9.09 -23.33 -2.52
C THR A 32 9.12 -24.29 -1.33
N GLY A 33 8.05 -25.06 -1.15
CA GLY A 33 7.85 -25.96 0.00
C GLY A 33 7.44 -25.20 1.26
N ILE A 34 7.33 -25.95 2.36
CA ILE A 34 6.87 -25.41 3.65
C ILE A 34 7.81 -24.32 4.21
N VAL A 35 9.11 -24.47 3.99
CA VAL A 35 10.10 -23.49 4.47
C VAL A 35 9.93 -22.16 3.74
N GLY A 36 9.73 -22.20 2.41
CA GLY A 36 9.50 -21.00 1.61
C GLY A 36 8.19 -20.32 2.00
N LEU A 37 7.12 -21.09 2.26
CA LEU A 37 5.85 -20.53 2.73
C LEU A 37 6.01 -19.82 4.09
N ILE A 38 6.72 -20.43 5.05
CA ILE A 38 6.96 -19.82 6.36
C ILE A 38 7.76 -18.52 6.20
N LEU A 39 8.81 -18.51 5.38
CA LEU A 39 9.59 -17.30 5.11
C LEU A 39 8.75 -16.21 4.43
N TYR A 40 7.92 -16.59 3.45
CA TYR A 40 7.01 -15.67 2.78
C TYR A 40 6.06 -14.99 3.76
N LEU A 41 5.41 -15.77 4.63
CA LEU A 41 4.50 -15.26 5.65
C LEU A 41 5.23 -14.39 6.69
N ALA A 42 6.44 -14.79 7.10
CA ALA A 42 7.26 -14.03 8.06
C ALA A 42 7.67 -12.66 7.49
N ILE A 43 8.09 -12.59 6.22
CA ILE A 43 8.45 -11.34 5.56
C ILE A 43 7.24 -10.40 5.50
N HIS A 44 6.09 -10.88 5.00
CA HIS A 44 4.90 -10.06 4.89
C HIS A 44 4.37 -9.64 6.28
N GLY A 45 4.34 -10.54 7.25
CA GLY A 45 3.94 -10.24 8.62
C GLY A 45 4.82 -9.18 9.27
N THR A 46 6.14 -9.27 9.07
CA THR A 46 7.09 -8.26 9.56
C THR A 46 6.88 -6.90 8.89
N LEU A 47 6.66 -6.87 7.56
CA LEU A 47 6.38 -5.64 6.82
C LEU A 47 5.09 -4.98 7.30
N PHE A 48 4.00 -5.74 7.47
CA PHE A 48 2.75 -5.22 8.02
C PHE A 48 2.91 -4.66 9.42
N ALA A 49 3.57 -5.39 10.32
CA ALA A 49 3.80 -4.94 11.69
C ALA A 49 4.67 -3.67 11.74
N TRP A 50 5.74 -3.64 10.96
CA TRP A 50 6.66 -2.50 10.89
C TRP A 50 5.98 -1.26 10.29
N CYS A 51 5.27 -1.40 9.17
CA CYS A 51 4.54 -0.29 8.55
C CYS A 51 3.45 0.25 9.49
N SER A 52 2.68 -0.61 10.14
CA SER A 52 1.67 -0.20 11.12
C SER A 52 2.30 0.60 12.27
N TRP A 53 3.41 0.12 12.81
CA TRP A 53 4.13 0.82 13.88
C TRP A 53 4.64 2.20 13.43
N LEU A 54 5.24 2.30 12.24
CA LEU A 54 5.71 3.57 11.69
C LEU A 54 4.57 4.59 11.52
N LEU A 55 3.43 4.16 10.96
CA LEU A 55 2.28 5.01 10.75
C LEU A 55 1.65 5.50 12.06
N MET A 56 1.64 4.66 13.09
CA MET A 56 1.08 5.03 14.40
C MET A 56 1.96 6.02 15.17
N PHE A 57 3.28 5.83 15.14
CA PHE A 57 4.19 6.52 16.05
C PHE A 57 5.11 7.55 15.42
N LYS A 58 5.35 7.48 14.10
CA LYS A 58 6.35 8.30 13.42
C LYS A 58 5.74 9.35 12.47
N VAL A 59 4.56 9.12 11.92
CA VAL A 59 3.92 10.05 10.96
C VAL A 59 2.97 10.98 11.70
N ARG A 60 3.23 12.28 11.66
CA ARG A 60 2.43 13.33 12.31
C ARG A 60 1.38 13.94 11.39
N ASN A 61 1.71 14.12 10.10
CA ASN A 61 0.78 14.67 9.12
C ASN A 61 -0.42 13.74 8.93
N LYS A 62 -1.62 14.25 9.22
CA LYS A 62 -2.87 13.48 9.19
C LYS A 62 -3.20 12.97 7.78
N ASN A 63 -2.95 13.80 6.76
CA ASN A 63 -3.25 13.46 5.36
C ASN A 63 -2.32 12.33 4.86
N LEU A 64 -1.01 12.47 5.11
CA LEU A 64 -0.02 11.46 4.74
C LEU A 64 -0.27 10.14 5.47
N ARG A 65 -0.57 10.21 6.78
CA ARG A 65 -0.92 9.04 7.58
C ARG A 65 -2.19 8.35 7.06
N GLY A 66 -3.22 9.13 6.70
CA GLY A 66 -4.45 8.60 6.13
C GLY A 66 -4.22 7.89 4.80
N LEU A 67 -3.46 8.49 3.89
CA LEU A 67 -3.09 7.90 2.60
C LEU A 67 -2.32 6.59 2.77
N ALA A 68 -1.27 6.61 3.59
CA ALA A 68 -0.45 5.42 3.82
C ALA A 68 -1.23 4.31 4.55
N ALA A 69 -2.14 4.65 5.48
CA ALA A 69 -3.03 3.70 6.12
C ALA A 69 -4.01 3.07 5.12
N ALA A 70 -4.57 3.84 4.19
CA ALA A 70 -5.44 3.32 3.13
C ALA A 70 -4.70 2.29 2.26
N TRP A 71 -3.45 2.59 1.86
CA TRP A 71 -2.60 1.65 1.12
C TRP A 71 -2.30 0.38 1.93
N LEU A 72 -2.03 0.50 3.22
CA LEU A 72 -1.79 -0.66 4.08
C LEU A 72 -3.03 -1.54 4.21
N CYS A 73 -4.22 -0.94 4.36
CA CYS A 73 -5.49 -1.68 4.37
C CYS A 73 -5.77 -2.37 3.04
N MET A 74 -5.49 -1.71 1.91
CA MET A 74 -5.61 -2.31 0.59
C MET A 74 -4.68 -3.52 0.43
N ASN A 75 -3.42 -3.41 0.86
CA ASN A 75 -2.47 -4.51 0.86
C ASN A 75 -2.94 -5.68 1.73
N ALA A 76 -3.50 -5.41 2.90
CA ALA A 76 -4.09 -6.45 3.76
C ALA A 76 -5.26 -7.16 3.06
N GLY A 77 -6.13 -6.41 2.39
CA GLY A 77 -7.22 -6.97 1.60
C GLY A 77 -6.73 -7.87 0.46
N LEU A 78 -5.71 -7.43 -0.30
CA LEU A 78 -5.09 -8.23 -1.35
C LEU A 78 -4.43 -9.50 -0.79
N PHE A 79 -3.78 -9.40 0.37
CA PHE A 79 -3.16 -10.55 1.02
C PHE A 79 -4.20 -11.59 1.47
N ILE A 80 -5.34 -11.15 1.99
CA ILE A 80 -6.46 -12.04 2.33
C ILE A 80 -7.06 -12.65 1.05
N ALA A 81 -7.25 -11.86 0.00
CA ALA A 81 -7.75 -12.34 -1.29
C ALA A 81 -6.81 -13.39 -1.93
N ALA A 82 -5.51 -13.26 -1.72
CA ALA A 82 -4.51 -14.22 -2.21
C ALA A 82 -4.64 -15.62 -1.58
N TYR A 83 -5.33 -15.74 -0.45
CA TYR A 83 -5.66 -17.04 0.14
C TYR A 83 -6.69 -17.81 -0.70
N VAL A 84 -7.64 -17.09 -1.31
CA VAL A 84 -8.75 -17.69 -2.06
C VAL A 84 -8.48 -17.72 -3.56
N ASN A 85 -7.77 -16.70 -4.07
CA ASN A 85 -7.53 -16.53 -5.50
C ASN A 85 -6.04 -16.27 -5.80
N ASP A 86 -5.65 -16.53 -7.04
CA ASP A 86 -4.32 -16.22 -7.57
C ASP A 86 -4.23 -14.74 -8.01
N VAL A 87 -4.49 -13.82 -7.07
CA VAL A 87 -4.51 -12.36 -7.32
C VAL A 87 -3.14 -11.70 -7.15
N MET A 88 -2.14 -12.41 -6.60
CA MET A 88 -0.81 -11.85 -6.32
C MET A 88 0.15 -11.92 -7.53
N GLN A 89 -0.39 -12.16 -8.73
CA GLN A 89 0.40 -12.06 -9.96
C GLN A 89 0.61 -10.60 -10.37
N TYR A 90 1.53 -10.39 -11.30
CA TYR A 90 1.70 -9.07 -11.92
C TYR A 90 0.38 -8.61 -12.57
N PRO A 91 -0.08 -7.35 -12.40
CA PRO A 91 0.64 -6.23 -11.76
C PRO A 91 0.37 -6.05 -10.24
N ASN A 92 -0.51 -6.84 -9.62
CA ASN A 92 -0.92 -6.64 -8.23
C ASN A 92 0.24 -6.79 -7.24
N GLN A 93 1.17 -7.69 -7.51
CA GLN A 93 2.36 -7.86 -6.68
C GLN A 93 3.20 -6.57 -6.64
N LEU A 94 3.36 -5.89 -7.77
CA LEU A 94 4.05 -4.59 -7.82
C LEU A 94 3.34 -3.55 -6.95
N THR A 95 2.00 -3.50 -7.01
CA THR A 95 1.18 -2.60 -6.21
C THR A 95 1.38 -2.83 -4.70
N VAL A 96 1.43 -4.10 -4.27
CA VAL A 96 1.67 -4.46 -2.86
C VAL A 96 3.04 -3.94 -2.38
N TYR A 97 4.10 -4.18 -3.12
CA TYR A 97 5.44 -3.72 -2.73
C TYR A 97 5.58 -2.21 -2.81
N THR A 98 4.95 -1.55 -3.79
CA THR A 98 4.88 -0.09 -3.86
C THR A 98 4.17 0.49 -2.63
N GLY A 99 3.09 -0.12 -2.18
CA GLY A 99 2.39 0.27 -0.96
C GLY A 99 3.25 0.15 0.30
N PHE A 100 4.00 -0.93 0.46
CA PHE A 100 4.95 -1.07 1.57
C PHE A 100 6.08 -0.03 1.48
N ALA A 101 6.62 0.21 0.28
CA ALA A 101 7.64 1.23 0.07
C ALA A 101 7.14 2.64 0.46
N LEU A 102 5.92 2.99 0.08
CA LEU A 102 5.28 4.25 0.48
C LEU A 102 5.13 4.34 2.01
N CYS A 103 4.67 3.29 2.67
CA CYS A 103 4.54 3.27 4.13
C CYS A 103 5.90 3.41 4.84
N LEU A 104 6.96 2.81 4.31
CA LEU A 104 8.31 2.93 4.84
C LEU A 104 8.91 4.32 4.62
N ALA A 105 8.60 4.96 3.48
CA ALA A 105 9.05 6.31 3.14
C ALA A 105 8.26 7.42 3.87
N ALA A 106 7.05 7.13 4.33
CA ALA A 106 6.15 8.11 4.94
C ALA A 106 6.77 8.94 6.07
N PRO A 107 7.55 8.41 7.02
CA PRO A 107 8.17 9.22 8.07
C PRO A 107 9.23 10.20 7.54
N TYR A 108 9.92 9.83 6.45
CA TYR A 108 10.89 10.69 5.80
C TYR A 108 10.21 11.84 5.07
N ILE A 109 9.14 11.54 4.32
CA ILE A 109 8.32 12.52 3.62
C ILE A 109 7.67 13.49 4.63
N ASP A 110 7.15 12.98 5.75
CA ASP A 110 6.54 13.78 6.81
C ASP A 110 7.51 14.82 7.39
N LYS A 111 8.77 14.44 7.56
CA LYS A 111 9.82 15.34 8.04
C LYS A 111 10.08 16.47 7.03
N HIS A 112 10.17 16.18 5.76
CA HIS A 112 10.44 17.19 4.72
C HIS A 112 9.24 18.13 4.49
N ILE A 113 8.01 17.65 4.55
CA ILE A 113 6.81 18.51 4.49
C ILE A 113 6.77 19.49 5.66
N GLY A 114 7.23 19.09 6.84
CA GLY A 114 7.29 19.97 8.01
C GLY A 114 8.44 20.98 8.00
N GLU A 115 9.42 20.82 7.11
CA GLU A 115 10.57 21.71 6.93
C GLU A 115 10.39 22.74 5.80
N GLU A 116 9.36 22.57 4.93
CA GLU A 116 9.02 23.62 3.95
C GLU A 116 8.51 24.84 4.69
N PRO A 117 9.18 26.02 4.57
CA PRO A 117 8.66 27.25 5.13
C PRO A 117 7.28 27.51 4.50
N GLU A 118 6.30 27.88 5.33
CA GLU A 118 5.02 28.41 4.86
C GLU A 118 5.36 29.53 3.88
N GLU A 119 5.32 29.22 2.59
CA GLU A 119 5.49 30.18 1.52
C GLU A 119 4.34 31.14 1.68
N ASN A 120 4.69 32.36 2.11
CA ASN A 120 3.84 33.46 2.45
C ASN A 120 2.57 33.44 1.58
N GLU A 121 1.42 33.14 2.18
CA GLU A 121 0.16 33.59 1.64
C GLU A 121 0.29 35.12 1.58
N ASP A 122 0.47 35.66 0.37
CA ASP A 122 0.52 37.09 0.13
C ASP A 122 -0.75 37.70 0.73
N PRO A 123 -0.64 38.62 1.69
CA PRO A 123 -1.80 39.24 2.36
C PRO A 123 -2.67 40.06 1.41
N GLU A 124 -2.32 40.18 0.15
CA GLU A 124 -3.03 41.00 -0.84
C GLU A 124 -4.29 40.31 -1.45
N GLU A 125 -4.47 38.98 -1.28
CA GLU A 125 -5.68 38.33 -1.80
C GLU A 125 -6.88 38.31 -0.83
N SER A 126 -6.66 38.56 0.46
CA SER A 126 -7.75 38.60 1.43
C SER A 126 -8.55 39.95 1.40
N GLU A 127 -8.00 40.99 0.80
CA GLU A 127 -8.63 42.32 0.76
C GLU A 127 -9.60 42.51 -0.42
N LYS A 128 -9.68 41.55 -1.35
CA LYS A 128 -10.58 41.60 -2.53
C LYS A 128 -11.93 40.92 -2.37
N GLN A 129 -12.24 40.39 -1.20
CA GLN A 129 -13.55 39.79 -0.92
C GLN A 129 -14.41 40.59 0.07
N GLU A 130 -14.37 41.91 0.02
CA GLU A 130 -15.47 42.67 0.63
C GLU A 130 -16.72 42.53 -0.24
N PRO A 131 -17.83 41.99 0.32
CA PRO A 131 -19.08 41.93 -0.40
C PRO A 131 -19.63 43.33 -0.57
N HIS A 132 -19.82 43.74 -1.81
CA HIS A 132 -20.51 44.95 -2.22
C HIS A 132 -21.92 44.94 -1.62
N LEU A 133 -22.07 45.56 -0.44
CA LEU A 133 -23.35 45.86 0.16
C LEU A 133 -24.08 46.84 -0.75
N ILE A 134 -25.01 46.31 -1.53
CA ILE A 134 -25.99 47.06 -2.30
C ILE A 134 -26.82 47.87 -1.29
N LYS A 135 -26.58 49.18 -1.21
CA LYS A 135 -27.48 50.12 -0.57
C LYS A 135 -28.73 50.22 -1.43
N GLU A 136 -29.83 49.69 -0.95
CA GLU A 136 -31.13 50.05 -1.48
C GLU A 136 -31.43 51.51 -1.20
N PRO A 137 -31.88 52.30 -2.18
CA PRO A 137 -32.37 53.65 -1.94
C PRO A 137 -33.80 53.58 -1.38
N ASN A 138 -34.00 54.26 -0.24
CA ASN A 138 -35.31 54.56 0.29
C ASN A 138 -36.06 55.51 -0.65
N GLU A 139 -37.24 55.08 -1.08
CA GLU A 139 -38.39 55.95 -1.34
C GLU A 139 -39.65 55.34 -0.70
#